data_b415178dba52be5087c5dedc24185d06
#
_entry.id   b415178dba52be5087c5dedc24185d06
#
_cell.length_a   1.000
_cell.length_b   1.000
_cell.length_c   1.000
_cell.angle_alpha   90.00
_cell.angle_beta   90.00
_cell.angle_gamma   90.00
#
_symmetry.space_group_name_H-M   'P 1'
#
loop_
_entity.id
_entity.type
_entity.pdbx_description
1 polymer ?
#
loop_
_entity_poly.entity_id
_entity_poly.type
_entity_poly.pdbx_seq_one_letter_code
_entity_poly.pdbx_strand_id
1 'polypeptide(L)'
;YPKGKEREYDRSGFKNRGSFTVLDPDGGADCDVAVVTYGRITSNVFAAIGLCAPNIGVRAVKLVRLLPLCADDVLDACGCKKILVVEEGCRSGGIGEAIAAAAARRGRGECVRVSAIDGFLTHADVPQLEKLCRLDAESVAADIASFAAEGITE
;
A
#
# COMPACT_ATOMS: atom_id res chain seq x y z
N TYR A 1 -10.61 19.44 2.11
CA TYR A 1 -11.48 18.63 1.25
C TYR A 1 -10.83 18.53 -0.12
N PRO A 2 -10.50 17.34 -0.64
CA PRO A 2 -9.81 17.23 -1.92
C PRO A 2 -10.70 17.80 -3.04
N LYS A 3 -10.16 18.79 -3.74
CA LYS A 3 -10.78 19.37 -4.94
C LYS A 3 -10.25 18.56 -6.13
N GLY A 4 -11.05 17.63 -6.63
CA GLY A 4 -10.71 16.85 -7.81
C GLY A 4 -11.40 15.50 -7.83
N LYS A 5 -11.45 14.88 -9.00
CA LYS A 5 -11.93 13.52 -9.16
C LYS A 5 -10.78 12.55 -8.87
N GLU A 6 -11.07 11.48 -8.13
CA GLU A 6 -10.18 10.32 -8.04
C GLU A 6 -9.92 9.79 -9.47
N ARG A 7 -8.68 9.41 -9.77
CA ARG A 7 -8.37 8.74 -11.03
C ARG A 7 -9.10 7.40 -11.09
N GLU A 8 -9.68 7.09 -12.24
CA GLU A 8 -10.31 5.80 -12.46
C GLU A 8 -9.25 4.70 -12.54
N TYR A 9 -9.56 3.53 -11.98
CA TYR A 9 -8.76 2.32 -12.09
C TYR A 9 -9.67 1.11 -12.26
N ASP A 10 -9.18 0.07 -12.92
CA ASP A 10 -9.93 -1.16 -13.12
C ASP A 10 -10.19 -1.87 -11.79
N ARG A 11 -11.43 -2.26 -11.56
CA ARG A 11 -11.89 -2.95 -10.35
C ARG A 11 -12.34 -4.39 -10.61
N SER A 12 -12.23 -4.86 -11.84
CA SER A 12 -12.79 -6.17 -12.24
C SER A 12 -12.12 -7.36 -11.55
N GLY A 13 -10.81 -7.27 -11.26
CA GLY A 13 -10.04 -8.32 -10.60
C GLY A 13 -10.15 -8.38 -9.08
N PHE A 14 -10.90 -7.44 -8.44
CA PHE A 14 -10.95 -7.38 -6.98
C PHE A 14 -11.80 -8.47 -6.35
N LYS A 15 -11.23 -9.18 -5.38
CA LYS A 15 -11.92 -10.14 -4.52
C LYS A 15 -12.37 -9.44 -3.23
N ASN A 16 -13.68 -9.23 -3.08
CA ASN A 16 -14.25 -8.61 -1.87
C ASN A 16 -14.12 -9.55 -0.66
N ARG A 17 -13.60 -9.02 0.43
CA ARG A 17 -13.43 -9.70 1.75
C ARG A 17 -14.15 -8.95 2.88
N GLY A 18 -15.13 -8.13 2.56
CA GLY A 18 -15.89 -7.34 3.53
C GLY A 18 -15.16 -6.07 3.97
N SER A 19 -14.19 -6.17 4.87
CA SER A 19 -13.43 -5.02 5.37
C SER A 19 -12.35 -4.52 4.42
N PHE A 20 -11.98 -5.32 3.41
CA PHE A 20 -11.01 -5.00 2.38
C PHE A 20 -11.28 -5.76 1.09
N THR A 21 -10.63 -5.36 0.04
CA THR A 21 -10.62 -6.07 -1.26
C THR A 21 -9.19 -6.42 -1.63
N VAL A 22 -9.00 -7.54 -2.31
CA VAL A 22 -7.69 -8.03 -2.74
C VAL A 22 -7.64 -8.12 -4.26
N LEU A 23 -6.55 -7.63 -4.83
CA LEU A 23 -6.15 -7.86 -6.21
C LEU A 23 -4.85 -8.66 -6.19
N ASP A 24 -4.88 -9.86 -6.76
CA ASP A 24 -3.71 -10.73 -6.85
C ASP A 24 -2.75 -10.26 -7.96
N PRO A 25 -1.46 -10.63 -7.91
CA PRO A 25 -0.52 -10.39 -9.00
C PRO A 25 -1.02 -11.00 -10.31
N ASP A 26 -0.68 -10.36 -11.42
CA ASP A 26 -1.01 -10.84 -12.75
C ASP A 26 -0.38 -12.21 -13.04
N GLY A 27 -1.13 -13.05 -13.76
CA GLY A 27 -0.63 -14.36 -14.21
C GLY A 27 -0.42 -15.41 -13.11
N GLY A 28 -0.89 -15.16 -11.88
CA GLY A 28 -0.71 -16.11 -10.77
C GLY A 28 0.73 -16.17 -10.23
N ALA A 29 1.52 -15.13 -10.46
CA ALA A 29 2.85 -15.00 -9.90
C ALA A 29 2.82 -15.02 -8.36
N ASP A 30 3.93 -15.47 -7.76
CA ASP A 30 4.12 -15.34 -6.31
C ASP A 30 4.11 -13.87 -5.90
N CYS A 31 3.64 -13.61 -4.68
CA CYS A 31 3.61 -12.25 -4.15
C CYS A 31 4.98 -11.87 -3.58
N ASP A 32 5.71 -11.00 -4.27
CA ASP A 32 6.97 -10.44 -3.76
C ASP A 32 6.72 -9.33 -2.74
N VAL A 33 5.74 -8.45 -3.04
CA VAL A 33 5.36 -7.33 -2.19
C VAL A 33 3.84 -7.20 -2.15
N ALA A 34 3.27 -7.11 -0.96
CA ALA A 34 1.88 -6.71 -0.79
C ALA A 34 1.80 -5.21 -0.52
N VAL A 35 0.94 -4.49 -1.23
CA VAL A 35 0.69 -3.07 -1.01
C VAL A 35 -0.68 -2.89 -0.37
N VAL A 36 -0.69 -2.37 0.86
CA VAL A 36 -1.93 -2.03 1.57
C VAL A 36 -2.21 -0.55 1.40
N THR A 37 -3.42 -0.20 0.99
CA THR A 37 -3.81 1.20 0.75
C THR A 37 -5.28 1.43 1.01
N TYR A 38 -5.69 2.70 1.06
CA TYR A 38 -7.10 3.10 1.19
C TYR A 38 -7.33 4.52 0.68
N GLY A 39 -8.60 4.87 0.49
CA GLY A 39 -9.00 6.22 0.10
C GLY A 39 -8.53 6.60 -1.31
N ARG A 40 -8.32 7.89 -1.50
CA ARG A 40 -7.99 8.51 -2.79
C ARG A 40 -6.64 8.05 -3.35
N ILE A 41 -5.66 7.84 -2.48
CA ILE A 41 -4.29 7.45 -2.89
C ILE A 41 -4.24 6.07 -3.57
N THR A 42 -5.30 5.28 -3.43
CA THR A 42 -5.44 3.97 -4.10
C THR A 42 -5.18 4.07 -5.60
N SER A 43 -5.65 5.13 -6.27
CA SER A 43 -5.43 5.32 -7.71
C SER A 43 -3.95 5.46 -8.07
N ASN A 44 -3.15 6.12 -7.23
CA ASN A 44 -1.71 6.25 -7.44
C ASN A 44 -1.01 4.91 -7.23
N VAL A 45 -1.45 4.12 -6.23
CA VAL A 45 -0.93 2.76 -6.00
C VAL A 45 -1.18 1.86 -7.21
N PHE A 46 -2.39 1.88 -7.81
CA PHE A 46 -2.67 1.07 -9.00
C PHE A 46 -1.88 1.54 -10.22
N ALA A 47 -1.72 2.85 -10.41
CA ALA A 47 -0.83 3.37 -11.43
C ALA A 47 0.63 2.92 -11.20
N ALA A 48 1.10 2.93 -9.95
CA ALA A 48 2.43 2.45 -9.57
C ALA A 48 2.64 0.96 -9.89
N ILE A 49 1.66 0.10 -9.58
CA ILE A 49 1.71 -1.33 -9.90
C ILE A 49 1.86 -1.53 -11.42
N GLY A 50 1.15 -0.75 -12.24
CA GLY A 50 1.28 -0.77 -13.70
C GLY A 50 2.65 -0.29 -14.22
N LEU A 51 3.42 0.42 -13.40
CA LEU A 51 4.79 0.87 -13.72
C LEU A 51 5.86 -0.12 -13.24
N CYS A 52 5.51 -1.07 -12.39
CA CYS A 52 6.46 -2.08 -11.90
C CYS A 52 6.89 -3.03 -13.02
N ALA A 53 8.11 -3.57 -12.89
CA ALA A 53 8.60 -4.57 -13.83
C ALA A 53 7.72 -5.84 -13.79
N PRO A 54 7.47 -6.49 -14.95
CA PRO A 54 6.55 -7.64 -15.05
C PRO A 54 6.95 -8.85 -14.20
N ASN A 55 8.20 -8.92 -13.77
CA ASN A 55 8.72 -9.98 -12.92
C ASN A 55 8.57 -9.73 -11.42
N ILE A 56 7.95 -8.61 -11.03
CA ILE A 56 7.66 -8.30 -9.62
C ILE A 56 6.19 -8.62 -9.35
N GLY A 57 5.92 -9.64 -8.57
CA GLY A 57 4.59 -10.01 -8.14
C GLY A 57 4.06 -9.06 -7.07
N VAL A 58 3.12 -8.18 -7.43
CA VAL A 58 2.54 -7.19 -6.49
C VAL A 58 1.10 -7.55 -6.20
N ARG A 59 0.79 -7.83 -4.93
CA ARG A 59 -0.59 -7.96 -4.45
C ARG A 59 -1.08 -6.65 -3.87
N ALA A 60 -2.25 -6.19 -4.28
CA ALA A 60 -2.88 -5.01 -3.67
C ALA A 60 -3.99 -5.40 -2.70
N VAL A 61 -3.94 -4.84 -1.49
CA VAL A 61 -4.99 -4.96 -0.46
C VAL A 61 -5.55 -3.57 -0.20
N LYS A 62 -6.74 -3.31 -0.74
CA LYS A 62 -7.44 -2.04 -0.53
C LYS A 62 -8.37 -2.15 0.66
N LEU A 63 -8.15 -1.35 1.69
CA LEU A 63 -9.04 -1.28 2.84
C LEU A 63 -10.32 -0.53 2.47
N VAL A 64 -11.45 -1.10 2.85
CA VAL A 64 -12.79 -0.51 2.72
C VAL A 64 -13.26 0.00 4.07
N ARG A 65 -12.90 -0.69 5.14
CA ARG A 65 -13.17 -0.30 6.51
C ARG A 65 -11.85 -0.07 7.25
N LEU A 66 -11.68 1.11 7.82
CA LEU A 66 -10.50 1.47 8.58
C LEU A 66 -10.65 1.19 10.08
N LEU A 67 -11.86 1.35 10.61
CA LEU A 67 -12.14 1.17 12.03
C LEU A 67 -13.45 0.37 12.25
N PRO A 68 -13.42 -0.69 13.08
CA PRO A 68 -12.22 -1.29 13.64
C PRO A 68 -11.33 -1.92 12.56
N LEU A 69 -10.00 -1.79 12.69
CA LEU A 69 -9.04 -2.40 11.78
C LEU A 69 -8.88 -3.90 12.14
N CYS A 70 -9.20 -4.77 11.20
CA CYS A 70 -8.93 -6.21 11.29
C CYS A 70 -7.50 -6.49 10.77
N ALA A 71 -6.48 -6.01 11.51
CA ALA A 71 -5.09 -6.03 11.03
C ALA A 71 -4.57 -7.45 10.76
N ASP A 72 -4.94 -8.44 11.56
CA ASP A 72 -4.54 -9.83 11.36
C ASP A 72 -5.11 -10.41 10.05
N ASP A 73 -6.39 -10.14 9.74
CA ASP A 73 -7.01 -10.57 8.48
C ASP A 73 -6.34 -9.89 7.27
N VAL A 74 -5.96 -8.62 7.40
CA VAL A 74 -5.24 -7.87 6.36
C VAL A 74 -3.85 -8.47 6.13
N LEU A 75 -3.10 -8.78 7.19
CA LEU A 75 -1.79 -9.42 7.11
C LEU A 75 -1.88 -10.82 6.48
N ASP A 76 -2.90 -11.61 6.83
CA ASP A 76 -3.14 -12.91 6.20
C ASP A 76 -3.49 -12.76 4.71
N ALA A 77 -4.25 -11.73 4.35
CA ALA A 77 -4.58 -11.44 2.96
C ALA A 77 -3.38 -10.97 2.13
N CYS A 78 -2.38 -10.33 2.76
CA CYS A 78 -1.15 -9.94 2.08
C CYS A 78 -0.40 -11.17 1.54
N GLY A 79 -0.38 -12.29 2.28
CA GLY A 79 0.14 -13.57 1.79
C GLY A 79 1.64 -13.60 1.47
N CYS A 80 2.39 -12.57 1.83
CA CYS A 80 3.84 -12.48 1.70
C CYS A 80 4.45 -11.70 2.89
N LYS A 81 5.77 -11.74 3.00
CA LYS A 81 6.46 -11.13 4.15
C LYS A 81 6.78 -9.64 3.97
N LYS A 82 6.81 -9.14 2.73
CA LYS A 82 7.09 -7.74 2.44
C LYS A 82 5.78 -6.99 2.24
N ILE A 83 5.47 -6.08 3.16
CA ILE A 83 4.21 -5.35 3.18
C ILE A 83 4.52 -3.84 3.14
N LEU A 84 4.12 -3.17 2.07
CA LEU A 84 4.20 -1.73 1.93
C LEU A 84 2.83 -1.12 2.20
N VAL A 85 2.70 -0.30 3.23
CA VAL A 85 1.48 0.47 3.47
C VAL A 85 1.64 1.85 2.85
N VAL A 86 0.74 2.22 1.95
CA VAL A 86 0.71 3.53 1.30
C VAL A 86 -0.55 4.27 1.73
N GLU A 87 -0.39 5.36 2.48
CA GLU A 87 -1.49 6.10 3.06
C GLU A 87 -1.31 7.62 2.97
N GLU A 88 -2.41 8.33 2.68
CA GLU A 88 -2.48 9.78 2.71
C GLU A 88 -2.84 10.27 4.12
N GLY A 89 -1.99 9.94 5.07
CA GLY A 89 -2.16 10.25 6.49
C GLY A 89 -0.81 10.45 7.16
N CYS A 90 -0.84 10.79 8.45
CA CYS A 90 0.39 10.90 9.22
C CYS A 90 0.96 9.51 9.51
N ARG A 91 2.29 9.37 9.43
CA ARG A 91 2.99 8.13 9.78
C ARG A 91 2.68 7.70 11.21
N SER A 92 2.79 8.64 12.16
CA SER A 92 2.46 8.37 13.56
C SER A 92 0.94 8.39 13.78
N GLY A 93 0.40 7.35 14.37
CA GLY A 93 -1.04 7.15 14.58
C GLY A 93 -1.81 6.69 13.33
N GLY A 94 -1.12 6.45 12.21
CA GLY A 94 -1.73 5.98 10.97
C GLY A 94 -2.05 4.48 10.95
N ILE A 95 -2.70 4.06 9.89
CA ILE A 95 -3.04 2.65 9.66
C ILE A 95 -1.78 1.80 9.49
N GLY A 96 -0.75 2.36 8.84
CA GLY A 96 0.53 1.68 8.66
C GLY A 96 1.21 1.33 9.98
N GLU A 97 1.19 2.22 10.96
CA GLU A 97 1.72 1.95 12.30
C GLU A 97 0.93 0.82 12.99
N ALA A 98 -0.39 0.83 12.88
CA ALA A 98 -1.23 -0.22 13.46
C ALA A 98 -0.98 -1.60 12.81
N ILE A 99 -0.79 -1.65 11.48
CA ILE A 99 -0.44 -2.88 10.76
C ILE A 99 0.96 -3.35 11.15
N ALA A 100 1.95 -2.45 11.22
CA ALA A 100 3.31 -2.79 11.64
C ALA A 100 3.34 -3.35 13.08
N ALA A 101 2.59 -2.74 13.99
CA ALA A 101 2.46 -3.24 15.36
C ALA A 101 1.79 -4.62 15.41
N ALA A 102 0.80 -4.89 14.56
CA ALA A 102 0.17 -6.21 14.47
C ALA A 102 1.16 -7.26 13.92
N ALA A 103 1.90 -6.94 12.87
CA ALA A 103 2.93 -7.81 12.29
C ALA A 103 4.01 -8.17 13.33
N ALA A 104 4.49 -7.17 14.08
CA ALA A 104 5.46 -7.39 15.15
C ALA A 104 4.93 -8.33 16.25
N ARG A 105 3.66 -8.17 16.65
CA ARG A 105 3.03 -9.06 17.65
C ARG A 105 2.89 -10.50 17.15
N ARG A 106 2.65 -10.69 15.84
CA ARG A 106 2.51 -12.03 15.25
C ARG A 106 3.83 -12.80 15.24
N GLY A 107 4.97 -12.10 15.11
CA GLY A 107 6.28 -12.72 15.09
C GLY A 107 6.52 -13.68 13.92
N ARG A 108 5.80 -13.50 12.80
CA ARG A 108 5.92 -14.36 11.60
C ARG A 108 6.97 -13.87 10.60
N GLY A 109 7.72 -12.83 10.95
CA GLY A 109 8.76 -12.27 10.11
C GLY A 109 8.25 -11.37 8.98
N GLU A 110 7.02 -10.84 9.10
CA GLU A 110 6.54 -9.80 8.18
C GLU A 110 7.35 -8.52 8.37
N CYS A 111 7.87 -7.98 7.27
CA CYS A 111 8.52 -6.68 7.21
C CYS A 111 7.52 -5.65 6.69
N VAL A 112 7.17 -4.66 7.49
CA VAL A 112 6.21 -3.62 7.14
C VAL A 112 6.93 -2.29 6.95
N ARG A 113 6.75 -1.70 5.76
CA ARG A 113 7.16 -0.32 5.45
C ARG A 113 5.93 0.55 5.30
N VAL A 114 6.09 1.83 5.64
CA VAL A 114 4.99 2.79 5.55
C VAL A 114 5.45 4.00 4.74
N SER A 115 4.79 4.22 3.61
CA SER A 115 4.85 5.46 2.83
C SER A 115 3.66 6.32 3.22
N ALA A 116 3.92 7.34 4.03
CA ALA A 116 2.93 8.23 4.61
C ALA A 116 3.52 9.63 4.78
N ILE A 117 2.66 10.59 5.09
CA ILE A 117 3.09 11.96 5.35
C ILE A 117 3.90 12.00 6.65
N ASP A 118 5.12 12.53 6.56
CA ASP A 118 6.02 12.68 7.69
C ASP A 118 6.38 14.17 7.84
N GLY A 119 5.79 14.80 8.83
CA GLY A 119 6.00 16.21 9.13
C GLY A 119 4.93 17.16 8.59
N PHE A 120 5.20 18.44 8.74
CA PHE A 120 4.28 19.51 8.34
C PHE A 120 4.46 19.86 6.87
N LEU A 121 3.35 19.89 6.12
CA LEU A 121 3.35 20.26 4.71
C LEU A 121 3.00 21.75 4.55
N THR A 122 3.78 22.44 3.73
CA THR A 122 3.47 23.80 3.29
C THR A 122 2.36 23.76 2.23
N HIS A 123 1.72 24.92 1.98
CA HIS A 123 0.68 25.02 0.98
C HIS A 123 1.24 24.78 -0.43
N ALA A 124 0.64 23.81 -1.14
CA ALA A 124 0.93 23.50 -2.52
C ALA A 124 -0.29 22.81 -3.18
N ASP A 125 -0.27 22.60 -4.48
CA ASP A 125 -1.31 21.81 -5.14
C ASP A 125 -1.17 20.30 -4.81
N VAL A 126 -2.23 19.53 -5.05
CA VAL A 126 -2.27 18.10 -4.69
C VAL A 126 -1.16 17.29 -5.37
N PRO A 127 -0.91 17.42 -6.70
CA PRO A 127 0.17 16.69 -7.35
C PRO A 127 1.56 17.02 -6.80
N GLN A 128 1.80 18.29 -6.45
CA GLN A 128 3.06 18.71 -5.84
C GLN A 128 3.24 18.10 -4.44
N LEU A 129 2.16 18.07 -3.64
CA LEU A 129 2.17 17.45 -2.32
C LEU A 129 2.38 15.94 -2.40
N GLU A 130 1.70 15.25 -3.33
CA GLU A 130 1.90 13.83 -3.55
C GLU A 130 3.37 13.53 -3.89
N LYS A 131 3.97 14.30 -4.78
CA LYS A 131 5.38 14.13 -5.16
C LYS A 131 6.33 14.43 -4.00
N LEU A 132 6.07 15.50 -3.25
CA LEU A 132 6.86 15.86 -2.07
C LEU A 132 6.83 14.75 -1.00
N CYS A 133 5.66 14.13 -0.80
CA CYS A 133 5.48 13.05 0.15
C CYS A 133 5.85 11.66 -0.42
N ARG A 134 6.28 11.58 -1.68
CA ARG A 134 6.54 10.31 -2.37
C ARG A 134 5.32 9.39 -2.45
N LEU A 135 4.14 9.98 -2.59
CA LEU A 135 2.86 9.28 -2.75
C LEU A 135 2.35 9.30 -4.20
N ASP A 136 3.10 9.89 -5.12
CA ASP A 136 2.86 9.80 -6.57
C ASP A 136 3.19 8.39 -7.09
N ALA A 137 2.65 8.06 -8.27
CA ALA A 137 2.77 6.71 -8.82
C ALA A 137 4.22 6.28 -9.07
N GLU A 138 5.05 7.18 -9.56
CA GLU A 138 6.46 6.91 -9.86
C GLU A 138 7.26 6.63 -8.57
N SER A 139 7.04 7.41 -7.53
CA SER A 139 7.70 7.22 -6.24
C SER A 139 7.27 5.92 -5.58
N VAL A 140 5.97 5.61 -5.59
CA VAL A 140 5.44 4.35 -5.05
C VAL A 140 5.97 3.15 -5.83
N ALA A 141 6.06 3.22 -7.17
CA ALA A 141 6.64 2.15 -7.99
C ALA A 141 8.11 1.91 -7.65
N ALA A 142 8.89 2.99 -7.46
CA ALA A 142 10.28 2.89 -7.03
C ALA A 142 10.42 2.25 -5.63
N ASP A 143 9.54 2.60 -4.71
CA ASP A 143 9.52 2.01 -3.35
C ASP A 143 9.17 0.51 -3.40
N ILE A 144 8.20 0.09 -4.23
CA ILE A 144 7.86 -1.31 -4.47
C ILE A 144 9.07 -2.06 -5.02
N ALA A 145 9.70 -1.56 -6.09
CA ALA A 145 10.82 -2.20 -6.75
C ALA A 145 12.03 -2.33 -5.80
N SER A 146 12.35 -1.26 -5.06
CA SER A 146 13.42 -1.29 -4.06
C SER A 146 13.13 -2.35 -2.97
N PHE A 147 11.90 -2.39 -2.48
CA PHE A 147 11.52 -3.32 -1.42
C PHE A 147 11.50 -4.77 -1.92
N ALA A 148 11.08 -5.01 -3.17
CA ALA A 148 11.13 -6.33 -3.78
C ALA A 148 12.56 -6.88 -3.86
N ALA A 149 13.52 -6.02 -4.23
CA ALA A 149 14.92 -6.39 -4.43
C ALA A 149 15.69 -6.69 -3.12
N GLU A 150 15.20 -6.22 -1.98
CA GLU A 150 15.88 -6.42 -0.69
C GLU A 150 15.74 -7.86 -0.19
N GLY A 151 16.83 -8.43 0.34
CA GLY A 151 16.78 -9.68 1.10
C GLY A 151 16.05 -9.47 2.44
N ILE A 152 15.18 -10.40 2.83
CA ILE A 152 14.69 -10.44 4.21
C ILE A 152 15.80 -11.10 5.02
N THR A 153 16.47 -10.32 5.88
CA THR A 153 17.39 -10.89 6.90
C THR A 153 16.52 -11.61 7.92
N GLU A 154 16.70 -12.92 8.05
CA GLU A 154 16.08 -13.74 9.12
C GLU A 154 16.65 -13.36 10.49
#